data_9b54f62e190a445a099ffe61674457d0
#
_entry.id   9b54f62e190a445a099ffe61674457d0
#
_cell.length_a   1.000
_cell.length_b   1.000
_cell.length_c   1.000
_cell.angle_alpha   90.00
_cell.angle_beta   90.00
_cell.angle_gamma   90.00
#
_symmetry.space_group_name_H-M   'P 1'
#
loop_
_entity.id
_entity.type
_entity.pdbx_description
1 polymer ?
#
loop_
_entity_poly.entity_id
_entity_poly.type
_entity_poly.pdbx_seq_one_letter_code
_entity_poly.pdbx_strand_id
1 'polypeptide(L)'
;MMAVPKVELHCHLEGAAGPALIRQLAERNNITLPETLFTADDRFAWADFPGFLSTYDDASQAIRTAQDYRDVTYAYLTDCAIEGAVYVEVMSSPDHAAAAGLSYEAHLEGIVQG
;
A
#
# COMPACT_ATOMS: atom_id res chain seq x y z
N MET A 1 20.40 -21.67 6.42
CA MET A 1 19.66 -21.46 7.68
C MET A 1 18.18 -21.30 7.34
N MET A 2 17.33 -22.06 8.01
CA MET A 2 15.88 -21.92 7.80
C MET A 2 15.37 -20.66 8.45
N ALA A 3 14.53 -19.92 7.72
CA ALA A 3 13.85 -18.77 8.30
C ALA A 3 12.85 -19.24 9.35
N VAL A 4 12.72 -18.49 10.45
CA VAL A 4 11.70 -18.73 11.45
C VAL A 4 10.33 -18.41 10.82
N PRO A 5 9.34 -19.31 10.91
CA PRO A 5 7.98 -18.98 10.44
C PRO A 5 7.45 -17.75 11.19
N LYS A 6 6.82 -16.85 10.44
CA LYS A 6 6.30 -15.59 10.95
C LYS A 6 4.82 -15.43 10.63
N VAL A 7 4.15 -14.60 11.42
CA VAL A 7 2.79 -14.16 11.11
C VAL A 7 2.77 -12.64 11.07
N GLU A 8 1.97 -12.08 10.16
CA GLU A 8 1.72 -10.65 10.06
C GLU A 8 0.28 -10.38 10.48
N LEU A 9 0.09 -9.55 11.49
CA LEU A 9 -1.24 -9.21 12.02
C LEU A 9 -1.40 -7.70 11.98
N HIS A 10 -2.62 -7.24 11.75
CA HIS A 10 -2.99 -5.83 11.84
C HIS A 10 -2.19 -4.95 10.85
N CYS A 11 -2.09 -5.38 9.60
CA CYS A 11 -1.44 -4.58 8.57
C CYS A 11 -2.49 -3.82 7.75
N HIS A 12 -2.32 -2.49 7.67
CA HIS A 12 -3.12 -1.66 6.77
C HIS A 12 -2.54 -1.76 5.36
N LEU A 13 -3.30 -2.34 4.45
CA LEU A 13 -2.82 -2.70 3.11
C LEU A 13 -2.26 -1.49 2.35
N GLU A 14 -2.96 -0.35 2.38
CA GLU A 14 -2.52 0.86 1.69
C GLU A 14 -1.16 1.36 2.20
N GLY A 15 -0.89 1.16 3.49
CA GLY A 15 0.39 1.51 4.10
C GLY A 15 1.51 0.52 3.81
N ALA A 16 1.19 -0.63 3.24
CA ALA A 16 2.19 -1.64 2.89
C ALA A 16 2.83 -1.38 1.52
N ALA A 17 2.27 -0.49 0.71
CA ALA A 17 2.84 -0.14 -0.59
C ALA A 17 4.09 0.70 -0.39
N GLY A 18 5.24 0.22 -0.88
CA GLY A 18 6.51 0.93 -0.76
C GLY A 18 6.61 2.14 -1.68
N PRO A 19 7.62 3.01 -1.48
CA PRO A 19 7.77 4.23 -2.27
C PRO A 19 7.86 4.00 -3.77
N ALA A 20 8.60 2.99 -4.22
CA ALA A 20 8.74 2.70 -5.65
C ALA A 20 7.40 2.31 -6.28
N LEU A 21 6.61 1.48 -5.60
CA LEU A 21 5.30 1.07 -6.09
C LEU A 21 4.33 2.26 -6.12
N ILE A 22 4.33 3.08 -5.08
CA ILE A 22 3.48 4.28 -5.02
C ILE A 22 3.82 5.25 -6.16
N ARG A 23 5.10 5.45 -6.48
CA ARG A 23 5.50 6.27 -7.63
C ARG A 23 5.00 5.69 -8.94
N GLN A 24 5.11 4.38 -9.10
CA GLN A 24 4.63 3.67 -10.30
C GLN A 24 3.11 3.81 -10.47
N LEU A 25 2.36 3.63 -9.39
CA LEU A 25 0.90 3.77 -9.42
C LEU A 25 0.48 5.21 -9.70
N ALA A 26 1.16 6.18 -9.11
CA ALA A 26 0.89 7.59 -9.34
C ALA A 26 1.10 7.95 -10.81
N GLU A 27 2.19 7.47 -11.40
CA GLU A 27 2.47 7.69 -12.83
C GLU A 27 1.40 7.03 -13.69
N ARG A 28 1.02 5.79 -13.40
CA ARG A 28 -0.01 5.06 -14.14
C ARG A 28 -1.37 5.77 -14.09
N ASN A 29 -1.70 6.39 -12.97
CA ASN A 29 -2.99 7.05 -12.74
C ASN A 29 -2.94 8.56 -12.95
N ASN A 30 -1.82 9.12 -13.41
CA ASN A 30 -1.61 10.56 -13.60
C ASN A 30 -1.86 11.36 -12.32
N ILE A 31 -1.42 10.85 -11.20
CA ILE A 31 -1.50 11.51 -9.89
C ILE A 31 -0.18 12.20 -9.60
N THR A 32 -0.23 13.50 -9.32
CA THR A 32 0.96 14.26 -8.90
C THR A 32 1.11 14.13 -7.40
N LEU A 33 2.20 13.52 -6.95
CA LEU A 33 2.52 13.39 -5.53
C LEU A 33 3.35 14.59 -5.07
N PRO A 34 3.18 15.04 -3.80
CA PRO A 34 4.06 16.08 -3.26
C PRO A 34 5.51 15.60 -3.27
N GLU A 35 6.44 16.46 -3.68
CA GLU A 35 7.87 16.12 -3.66
C GLU A 35 8.36 15.87 -2.23
N THR A 36 7.74 16.54 -1.25
CA THR A 36 8.05 16.39 0.17
C THR A 36 7.60 15.05 0.74
N LEU A 37 6.87 14.23 -0.02
CA LEU A 37 6.40 12.91 0.42
C LEU A 37 7.57 11.93 0.61
N PHE A 38 8.67 12.13 -0.10
CA PHE A 38 9.81 11.22 -0.10
C PHE A 38 11.07 11.91 0.42
N THR A 39 11.93 11.11 1.06
CA THR A 39 13.27 11.55 1.46
C THR A 39 14.25 11.43 0.29
N ALA A 40 15.48 11.94 0.48
CA ALA A 40 16.54 11.81 -0.52
C ALA A 40 16.91 10.34 -0.81
N ASP A 41 16.73 9.44 0.17
CA ASP A 41 16.97 7.99 -0.01
C ASP A 41 15.75 7.25 -0.56
N ASP A 42 14.77 7.96 -1.09
CA ASP A 42 13.57 7.39 -1.70
C ASP A 42 12.69 6.61 -0.71
N ARG A 43 12.61 7.10 0.52
CA ARG A 43 11.72 6.60 1.56
C ARG A 43 10.60 7.61 1.81
N PHE A 44 9.52 7.17 2.45
CA PHE A 44 8.47 8.10 2.87
C PHE A 44 9.00 9.03 3.97
N ALA A 45 8.71 10.33 3.81
CA ALA A 45 9.18 11.37 4.72
C ALA A 45 8.09 11.69 5.75
N TRP A 46 8.43 11.58 7.05
CA TRP A 46 7.56 12.02 8.13
C TRP A 46 8.43 12.24 9.40
N ALA A 47 8.05 13.21 10.21
CA ALA A 47 8.81 13.58 11.38
C ALA A 47 8.05 13.34 12.70
N ASP A 48 6.72 13.30 12.64
CA ASP A 48 5.86 13.13 13.81
C ASP A 48 4.61 12.32 13.42
N PHE A 49 3.76 11.99 14.37
CA PHE A 49 2.57 11.19 14.13
C PHE A 49 1.56 11.87 13.19
N PRO A 50 1.23 13.17 13.37
CA PRO A 50 0.38 13.86 12.38
C PRO A 50 0.98 13.87 10.97
N GLY A 51 2.30 14.07 10.85
CA GLY A 51 3.00 13.99 9.57
C GLY A 51 2.94 12.60 8.96
N PHE A 52 3.04 11.55 9.78
CA PHE A 52 2.88 10.17 9.32
C PHE A 52 1.50 9.94 8.72
N LEU A 53 0.43 10.38 9.39
CA LEU A 53 -0.93 10.23 8.87
C LEU A 53 -1.13 10.98 7.55
N SER A 54 -0.57 12.20 7.44
CA SER A 54 -0.62 12.97 6.21
C SER A 54 0.11 12.27 5.08
N THR A 55 1.29 11.73 5.35
CA THR A 55 2.06 10.96 4.37
C THR A 55 1.30 9.72 3.91
N TYR A 56 0.67 9.01 4.85
CA TYR A 56 -0.14 7.82 4.54
C TYR A 56 -1.31 8.20 3.61
N ASP A 57 -2.02 9.28 3.93
CA ASP A 57 -3.15 9.72 3.10
C ASP A 57 -2.68 10.13 1.70
N ASP A 58 -1.59 10.90 1.60
CA ASP A 58 -1.05 11.34 0.32
C ASP A 58 -0.59 10.16 -0.54
N ALA A 59 0.12 9.21 0.05
CA ALA A 59 0.57 8.02 -0.66
C ALA A 59 -0.62 7.17 -1.13
N SER A 60 -1.64 7.03 -0.30
CA SER A 60 -2.83 6.22 -0.62
C SER A 60 -3.61 6.75 -1.81
N GLN A 61 -3.48 8.05 -2.12
CA GLN A 61 -4.14 8.64 -3.29
C GLN A 61 -3.67 8.03 -4.61
N ALA A 62 -2.50 7.43 -4.66
CA ALA A 62 -1.99 6.76 -5.86
C ALA A 62 -2.69 5.44 -6.15
N ILE A 63 -3.35 4.84 -5.17
CA ILE A 63 -4.06 3.55 -5.30
C ILE A 63 -5.51 3.85 -5.69
N ARG A 64 -5.86 3.68 -6.97
CA ARG A 64 -7.13 4.19 -7.48
C ARG A 64 -8.00 3.16 -8.19
N THR A 65 -7.45 2.02 -8.59
CA THR A 65 -8.19 1.01 -9.39
C THR A 65 -8.10 -0.36 -8.74
N ALA A 66 -8.98 -1.27 -9.18
CA ALA A 66 -8.92 -2.67 -8.75
C ALA A 66 -7.57 -3.29 -9.08
N GLN A 67 -7.00 -2.95 -10.24
CA GLN A 67 -5.66 -3.39 -10.64
C GLN A 67 -4.59 -2.89 -9.66
N ASP A 68 -4.71 -1.66 -9.18
CA ASP A 68 -3.79 -1.10 -8.20
C ASP A 68 -3.85 -1.88 -6.88
N TYR A 69 -5.03 -2.20 -6.39
CA TYR A 69 -5.21 -3.01 -5.18
C TYR A 69 -4.64 -4.42 -5.37
N ARG A 70 -4.82 -5.01 -6.54
CA ARG A 70 -4.21 -6.28 -6.88
C ARG A 70 -2.69 -6.19 -6.79
N ASP A 71 -2.10 -5.17 -7.38
CA ASP A 71 -0.64 -5.00 -7.42
C ASP A 71 -0.07 -4.74 -6.03
N VAL A 72 -0.73 -3.92 -5.21
CA VAL A 72 -0.32 -3.66 -3.83
C VAL A 72 -0.39 -4.95 -2.99
N THR A 73 -1.48 -5.70 -3.12
CA THR A 73 -1.66 -6.96 -2.39
C THR A 73 -0.61 -7.98 -2.80
N TYR A 74 -0.39 -8.13 -4.09
CA TYR A 74 0.62 -9.06 -4.63
C TYR A 74 2.02 -8.72 -4.12
N ALA A 75 2.40 -7.45 -4.19
CA ALA A 75 3.72 -7.01 -3.73
C ALA A 75 3.91 -7.26 -2.23
N TYR A 76 2.91 -6.94 -1.42
CA TYR A 76 2.97 -7.15 0.02
C TYR A 76 3.08 -8.63 0.38
N LEU A 77 2.23 -9.48 -0.21
CA LEU A 77 2.26 -10.92 0.08
C LEU A 77 3.54 -11.57 -0.42
N THR A 78 4.09 -11.11 -1.53
CA THR A 78 5.38 -11.57 -2.03
C THR A 78 6.50 -11.27 -1.03
N ASP A 79 6.54 -10.05 -0.49
CA ASP A 79 7.52 -9.67 0.52
C ASP A 79 7.34 -10.49 1.79
N CYS A 80 6.11 -10.70 2.24
CA CYS A 80 5.82 -11.55 3.40
C CYS A 80 6.32 -12.98 3.20
N ALA A 81 6.09 -13.55 2.02
CA ALA A 81 6.53 -14.90 1.69
C ALA A 81 8.06 -15.01 1.70
N ILE A 82 8.75 -14.03 1.15
CA ILE A 82 10.23 -13.97 1.16
C ILE A 82 10.75 -13.94 2.59
N GLU A 83 10.07 -13.22 3.48
CA GLU A 83 10.45 -13.10 4.88
C GLU A 83 10.02 -14.30 5.75
N GLY A 84 9.30 -15.26 5.18
CA GLY A 84 8.90 -16.48 5.86
C GLY A 84 7.57 -16.39 6.60
N ALA A 85 6.71 -15.43 6.25
CA ALA A 85 5.37 -15.34 6.84
C ALA A 85 4.50 -16.50 6.33
N VAL A 86 3.83 -17.18 7.27
CA VAL A 86 2.95 -18.31 6.97
C VAL A 86 1.47 -17.93 7.14
N TYR A 87 1.20 -16.78 7.72
CA TYR A 87 -0.14 -16.26 7.94
C TYR A 87 -0.11 -14.75 7.91
N VAL A 88 -1.06 -14.12 7.24
CA VAL A 88 -1.14 -12.67 7.09
C VAL A 88 -2.58 -12.22 7.28
N GLU A 89 -2.79 -11.20 8.11
CA GLU A 89 -4.07 -10.50 8.21
C GLU A 89 -3.87 -9.06 7.76
N VAL A 90 -4.67 -8.63 6.79
CA VAL A 90 -4.61 -7.27 6.27
C VAL A 90 -5.94 -6.56 6.49
N MET A 91 -5.86 -5.24 6.68
CA MET A 91 -7.00 -4.36 6.69
C MET A 91 -6.87 -3.40 5.52
N SER A 92 -7.99 -3.08 4.90
CA SER A 92 -8.03 -2.10 3.83
C SER A 92 -8.96 -0.96 4.20
N SER A 93 -8.84 0.17 3.49
CA SER A 93 -9.66 1.34 3.72
C SER A 93 -10.66 1.53 2.57
N PRO A 94 -11.92 1.10 2.75
CA PRO A 94 -12.95 1.37 1.74
C PRO A 94 -13.15 2.88 1.50
N ASP A 95 -12.90 3.70 2.52
CA ASP A 95 -13.01 5.14 2.41
C ASP A 95 -12.00 5.74 1.44
N HIS A 96 -10.75 5.27 1.45
CA HIS A 96 -9.74 5.70 0.47
C HIS A 96 -10.12 5.25 -0.94
N ALA A 97 -10.63 4.03 -1.08
CA ALA A 97 -11.11 3.53 -2.38
C ALA A 97 -12.28 4.37 -2.90
N ALA A 98 -13.24 4.69 -2.03
CA ALA A 98 -14.40 5.52 -2.38
C ALA A 98 -13.96 6.93 -2.79
N ALA A 99 -12.99 7.51 -2.11
CA ALA A 99 -12.43 8.83 -2.45
C ALA A 99 -11.79 8.83 -3.83
N ALA A 100 -11.26 7.69 -4.28
CA ALA A 100 -10.71 7.50 -5.63
C ALA A 100 -11.79 7.18 -6.68
N GLY A 101 -13.05 7.05 -6.27
CA GLY A 101 -14.16 6.70 -7.17
C GLY A 101 -14.33 5.20 -7.39
N LEU A 102 -13.70 4.38 -6.55
CA LEU A 102 -13.74 2.92 -6.67
C LEU A 102 -14.82 2.34 -5.77
N SER A 103 -15.67 1.45 -6.31
CA SER A 103 -16.70 0.78 -5.51
C SER A 103 -16.08 -0.20 -4.51
N TYR A 104 -16.82 -0.52 -3.45
CA TYR A 104 -16.39 -1.50 -2.46
C TYR A 104 -16.10 -2.86 -3.12
N GLU A 105 -16.99 -3.29 -4.01
CA GLU A 105 -16.86 -4.58 -4.70
C GLU A 105 -15.61 -4.62 -5.59
N ALA A 106 -15.34 -3.57 -6.35
CA ALA A 106 -14.16 -3.51 -7.23
C ALA A 106 -12.88 -3.48 -6.40
N HIS A 107 -12.87 -2.72 -5.29
CA HIS A 107 -11.77 -2.66 -4.34
C HIS A 107 -11.47 -4.04 -3.74
N LEU A 108 -12.49 -4.73 -3.26
CA LEU A 108 -12.35 -6.05 -2.68
C LEU A 108 -11.89 -7.09 -3.71
N GLU A 109 -12.44 -7.03 -4.92
CA GLU A 109 -12.04 -7.91 -6.02
C GLU A 109 -10.56 -7.78 -6.33
N GLY A 110 -10.05 -6.54 -6.40
CA GLY A 110 -8.62 -6.31 -6.61
C GLY A 110 -7.77 -6.97 -5.54
N ILE A 111 -8.13 -6.80 -4.27
CA ILE A 111 -7.41 -7.41 -3.15
C ILE A 111 -7.42 -8.94 -3.27
N VAL A 112 -8.55 -9.54 -3.57
CA VAL A 112 -8.69 -10.99 -3.68
C VAL A 112 -7.85 -11.55 -4.84
N GLN A 113 -7.75 -10.81 -5.94
CA GLN A 113 -6.93 -11.23 -7.10
C GLN A 113 -5.43 -11.15 -6.82
N GLY A 114 -5.01 -10.28 -5.93
CA GLY A 114 -3.59 -10.21 -5.52
C GLY A 114 -3.22 -11.35 -4.59
#